data_45ceee3ed39448f120a3e4a9d1603df4
#
_entry.id   45ceee3ed39448f120a3e4a9d1603df4
#
_cell.length_a   1.000
_cell.length_b   1.000
_cell.length_c   1.000
_cell.angle_alpha   90.00
_cell.angle_beta   90.00
_cell.angle_gamma   90.00
#
_symmetry.space_group_name_H-M   'P 1'
#
loop_
_entity.id
_entity.type
_entity.pdbx_description
1 polymer ?
#
loop_
_entity_poly.entity_id
_entity_poly.type
_entity_poly.pdbx_seq_one_letter_code
_entity_poly.pdbx_strand_id
1 'polypeptide(L)'
;MTIERVDLNNYSLFEDMVYWRENGIERSPAGPSISEQMKNELTNPNLYIYAALEDGRYVGWISLVYIPKVGQRWNGHGHIYVDELWVEPGFRGKGFAKTLMKKADDLKSELNATGIRLYVNVNNSAALKLYEHCGFQEEGNTYFMKK
;
A
#
# COMPACT_ATOMS: atom_id res chain seq x y z
N MET A 1 5.69 5.35 16.06
CA MET A 1 5.22 4.76 14.76
C MET A 1 6.08 3.58 14.36
N THR A 2 5.47 2.45 14.13
CA THR A 2 6.13 1.23 13.61
C THR A 2 5.41 0.80 12.35
N ILE A 3 6.16 0.33 11.32
CA ILE A 3 5.56 -0.22 10.11
C ILE A 3 5.72 -1.73 10.15
N GLU A 4 4.62 -2.43 10.03
CA GLU A 4 4.57 -3.89 10.03
C GLU A 4 4.05 -4.42 8.69
N ARG A 5 4.56 -5.55 8.26
CA ARG A 5 3.95 -6.29 7.16
C ARG A 5 2.69 -6.99 7.68
N VAL A 6 1.59 -6.84 6.96
CA VAL A 6 0.36 -7.54 7.30
C VAL A 6 0.45 -8.99 6.82
N ASP A 7 0.20 -9.92 7.72
CA ASP A 7 0.20 -11.36 7.46
C ASP A 7 -0.97 -12.05 8.19
N LEU A 8 -0.97 -13.37 8.20
CA LEU A 8 -2.02 -14.15 8.86
C LEU A 8 -2.11 -13.92 10.38
N ASN A 9 -1.02 -13.45 11.02
CA ASN A 9 -0.97 -13.28 12.47
C ASN A 9 -1.56 -11.94 12.94
N ASN A 10 -1.45 -10.89 12.10
CA ASN A 10 -1.90 -9.54 12.46
C ASN A 10 -3.05 -9.02 11.59
N TYR A 11 -3.61 -9.87 10.74
CA TYR A 11 -4.67 -9.49 9.80
C TYR A 11 -5.93 -8.91 10.49
N SER A 12 -6.25 -9.38 11.69
CA SER A 12 -7.40 -8.87 12.44
C SER A 12 -7.29 -7.37 12.74
N LEU A 13 -6.10 -6.88 13.05
CA LEU A 13 -5.85 -5.44 13.24
C LEU A 13 -6.03 -4.65 11.93
N PHE A 14 -5.66 -5.26 10.82
CA PHE A 14 -5.87 -4.66 9.50
C PHE A 14 -7.36 -4.59 9.15
N GLU A 15 -8.13 -5.64 9.40
CA GLU A 15 -9.59 -5.63 9.23
C GLU A 15 -10.27 -4.54 10.07
N ASP A 16 -9.85 -4.36 11.32
CA ASP A 16 -10.40 -3.32 12.19
C ASP A 16 -10.14 -1.92 11.62
N MET A 17 -8.97 -1.68 11.07
CA MET A 17 -8.63 -0.43 10.39
C MET A 17 -9.46 -0.22 9.11
N VAL A 18 -9.65 -1.26 8.29
CA VAL A 18 -10.50 -1.18 7.08
C VAL A 18 -11.95 -0.88 7.46
N TYR A 19 -12.47 -1.54 8.49
CA TYR A 19 -13.79 -1.25 9.02
C TYR A 19 -13.93 0.23 9.44
N TRP A 20 -12.94 0.75 10.16
CA TRP A 20 -12.90 2.15 10.56
C TRP A 20 -12.95 3.11 9.36
N ARG A 21 -12.12 2.84 8.34
CA ARG A 21 -12.14 3.61 7.10
C ARG A 21 -13.53 3.64 6.46
N GLU A 22 -14.18 2.48 6.36
CA GLU A 22 -15.45 2.33 5.66
C GLU A 22 -16.64 2.91 6.42
N ASN A 23 -16.60 2.85 7.74
CA ASN A 23 -17.73 3.22 8.60
C ASN A 23 -17.53 4.54 9.35
N GLY A 24 -16.33 5.11 9.35
CA GLY A 24 -16.00 6.33 10.07
C GLY A 24 -15.92 6.19 11.60
N ILE A 25 -16.07 4.97 12.12
CA ILE A 25 -16.02 4.65 13.55
C ILE A 25 -15.16 3.41 13.79
N GLU A 26 -14.48 3.38 14.93
CA GLU A 26 -13.78 2.19 15.39
C GLU A 26 -14.78 1.12 15.83
N ARG A 27 -14.39 -0.14 15.69
CA ARG A 27 -15.11 -1.27 16.31
C ARG A 27 -14.22 -1.93 17.35
N SER A 28 -14.84 -2.69 18.24
CA SER A 28 -14.09 -3.60 19.10
C SER A 28 -13.30 -4.59 18.24
N PRO A 29 -12.07 -4.93 18.62
CA PRO A 29 -11.26 -5.85 17.83
C PRO A 29 -12.02 -7.14 17.52
N ALA A 30 -12.10 -7.47 16.23
CA ALA A 30 -12.65 -8.73 15.81
C ALA A 30 -11.70 -9.87 16.22
N GLY A 31 -12.26 -10.99 16.65
CA GLY A 31 -11.46 -12.20 16.81
C GLY A 31 -10.86 -12.65 15.48
N PRO A 32 -9.88 -13.57 15.49
CA PRO A 32 -9.15 -13.99 14.30
C PRO A 32 -10.00 -14.86 13.37
N SER A 33 -10.97 -14.26 12.69
CA SER A 33 -11.77 -14.93 11.67
C SER A 33 -11.23 -14.54 10.30
N ILE A 34 -10.33 -15.35 9.78
CA ILE A 34 -9.76 -15.18 8.44
C ILE A 34 -10.42 -16.16 7.48
N SER A 35 -11.06 -15.66 6.42
CA SER A 35 -11.62 -16.48 5.37
C SER A 35 -10.52 -17.16 4.53
N GLU A 36 -10.85 -18.25 3.85
CA GLU A 36 -9.92 -18.90 2.92
C GLU A 36 -9.47 -17.97 1.79
N GLN A 37 -10.37 -17.10 1.32
CA GLN A 37 -10.03 -16.10 0.32
C GLN A 37 -8.95 -15.14 0.85
N MET A 38 -9.10 -14.65 2.06
CA MET A 38 -8.12 -13.75 2.68
C MET A 38 -6.79 -14.43 2.91
N LYS A 39 -6.78 -15.71 3.32
CA LYS A 39 -5.55 -16.49 3.43
C LYS A 39 -4.82 -16.56 2.09
N ASN A 40 -5.54 -16.81 1.01
CA ASN A 40 -4.98 -16.86 -0.34
C ASN A 40 -4.41 -15.51 -0.77
N GLU A 41 -5.09 -14.42 -0.47
CA GLU A 41 -4.61 -13.07 -0.76
C GLU A 41 -3.33 -12.75 0.03
N LEU A 42 -3.31 -13.02 1.33
CA LEU A 42 -2.16 -12.75 2.21
C LEU A 42 -0.95 -13.65 1.91
N THR A 43 -1.16 -14.80 1.31
CA THR A 43 -0.09 -15.72 0.91
C THR A 43 0.30 -15.57 -0.56
N ASN A 44 -0.34 -14.65 -1.30
CA ASN A 44 0.06 -14.35 -2.67
C ASN A 44 1.47 -13.73 -2.67
N PRO A 45 2.45 -14.35 -3.37
CA PRO A 45 3.83 -13.89 -3.36
C PRO A 45 4.06 -12.52 -4.01
N ASN A 46 3.07 -12.00 -4.75
CA ASN A 46 3.15 -10.72 -5.42
C ASN A 46 2.40 -9.59 -4.69
N LEU A 47 1.73 -9.90 -3.58
CA LEU A 47 0.97 -8.92 -2.80
C LEU A 47 1.70 -8.61 -1.49
N TYR A 48 1.88 -7.31 -1.24
CA TYR A 48 2.58 -6.80 -0.06
C TYR A 48 1.72 -5.72 0.59
N ILE A 49 1.30 -5.94 1.82
CA ILE A 49 0.54 -4.96 2.59
C ILE A 49 1.40 -4.57 3.79
N TYR A 50 1.60 -3.28 3.97
CA TYR A 50 2.28 -2.73 5.16
C TYR A 50 1.32 -1.78 5.87
N ALA A 51 1.29 -1.87 7.19
CA ALA A 51 0.46 -1.02 8.03
C ALA A 51 1.28 -0.27 9.07
N ALA A 52 0.86 0.93 9.36
CA ALA A 52 1.45 1.78 10.39
C ALA A 52 0.76 1.53 11.72
N LEU A 53 1.52 1.05 12.69
CA LEU A 53 1.07 0.79 14.05
C LEU A 53 1.35 2.01 14.93
N GLU A 54 0.32 2.46 15.64
CA GLU A 54 0.41 3.52 16.64
C GLU A 54 -0.58 3.21 17.77
N ASP A 55 -0.11 3.29 19.01
CA ASP A 55 -0.92 3.02 20.19
C ASP A 55 -1.72 1.70 20.15
N GLY A 56 -1.08 0.64 19.62
CA GLY A 56 -1.67 -0.70 19.56
C GLY A 56 -2.69 -0.93 18.44
N ARG A 57 -2.87 0.00 17.52
CA ARG A 57 -3.78 -0.14 16.38
C ARG A 57 -3.15 0.34 15.08
N TYR A 58 -3.64 -0.14 13.97
CA TYR A 58 -3.23 0.38 12.67
C TYR A 58 -3.97 1.67 12.34
N VAL A 59 -3.22 2.66 11.87
CA VAL A 59 -3.72 4.01 11.54
C VAL A 59 -3.49 4.38 10.06
N GLY A 60 -2.94 3.48 9.28
CA GLY A 60 -2.74 3.66 7.85
C GLY A 60 -2.11 2.43 7.24
N TRP A 61 -2.24 2.28 5.92
CA TRP A 61 -1.61 1.19 5.18
C TRP A 61 -1.21 1.60 3.76
N ILE A 62 -0.35 0.78 3.20
CA ILE A 62 -0.05 0.78 1.77
C ILE A 62 -0.17 -0.67 1.26
N SER A 63 -0.83 -0.85 0.13
CA SER A 63 -0.81 -2.11 -0.59
C SER A 63 0.00 -1.98 -1.88
N LEU A 64 0.92 -2.91 -2.06
CA LEU A 64 1.86 -2.96 -3.16
C LEU A 64 1.68 -4.27 -3.91
N VAL A 65 1.69 -4.20 -5.23
CA VAL A 65 1.63 -5.37 -6.10
C VAL A 65 2.91 -5.43 -6.92
N TYR A 66 3.63 -6.53 -6.82
CA TYR A 66 4.73 -6.80 -7.73
C TYR A 66 4.18 -7.39 -9.03
N ILE A 67 4.42 -6.71 -10.13
CA ILE A 67 4.01 -7.15 -11.46
C ILE A 67 5.25 -7.69 -12.18
N PRO A 68 5.42 -9.03 -12.22
CA PRO A 68 6.58 -9.63 -12.86
C PRO A 68 6.52 -9.46 -14.37
N LYS A 69 7.69 -9.48 -15.00
CA LYS A 69 7.83 -9.52 -16.45
C LYS A 69 8.48 -10.80 -16.92
N VAL A 70 8.02 -11.30 -18.04
CA VAL A 70 8.58 -12.48 -18.69
C VAL A 70 9.71 -12.07 -19.65
N GLY A 71 10.81 -12.77 -19.58
CA GLY A 71 11.95 -12.59 -20.48
C GLY A 71 13.10 -11.78 -19.91
N GLN A 72 14.28 -12.02 -20.46
CA GLN A 72 15.55 -11.45 -19.99
C GLN A 72 15.91 -10.11 -20.68
N ARG A 73 15.00 -9.53 -21.44
CA ARG A 73 15.26 -8.29 -22.21
C ARG A 73 15.47 -7.05 -21.34
N TRP A 74 15.10 -7.12 -20.07
CA TRP A 74 15.05 -5.99 -19.19
C TRP A 74 15.97 -6.25 -18.01
N ASN A 75 16.82 -5.30 -17.71
CA ASN A 75 17.69 -5.32 -16.53
C ASN A 75 16.90 -5.18 -15.22
N GLY A 76 15.79 -5.84 -15.11
CA GLY A 76 14.93 -5.80 -13.96
C GLY A 76 13.79 -6.77 -14.15
N HIS A 77 13.19 -7.17 -13.06
CA HIS A 77 12.28 -8.31 -13.04
C HIS A 77 10.80 -7.94 -13.06
N GLY A 78 10.48 -6.69 -13.27
CA GLY A 78 9.11 -6.18 -13.26
C GLY A 78 9.03 -4.83 -12.57
N HIS A 79 7.84 -4.44 -12.13
CA HIS A 79 7.66 -3.17 -11.42
C HIS A 79 6.70 -3.33 -10.23
N ILE A 80 6.79 -2.37 -9.30
CA ILE A 80 5.89 -2.25 -8.17
C ILE A 80 4.75 -1.32 -8.56
N TYR A 81 3.53 -1.77 -8.31
CA TYR A 81 2.33 -0.95 -8.41
C TYR A 81 1.82 -0.61 -7.02
N VAL A 82 1.63 0.66 -6.73
CA VAL A 82 0.99 1.14 -5.51
C VAL A 82 -0.51 1.12 -5.75
N ASP A 83 -1.20 0.14 -5.18
CA ASP A 83 -2.64 -0.03 -5.36
C ASP A 83 -3.43 0.91 -4.46
N GLU A 84 -3.12 0.91 -3.17
CA GLU A 84 -3.76 1.78 -2.20
C GLU A 84 -2.74 2.38 -1.22
N LEU A 85 -2.99 3.61 -0.83
CA LEU A 85 -2.34 4.29 0.29
C LEU A 85 -3.42 5.06 1.06
N TRP A 86 -3.56 4.74 2.33
CA TRP A 86 -4.51 5.42 3.19
C TRP A 86 -3.91 5.70 4.56
N VAL A 87 -4.25 6.85 5.12
CA VAL A 87 -3.95 7.22 6.51
C VAL A 87 -5.21 7.80 7.13
N GLU A 88 -5.53 7.34 8.31
CA GLU A 88 -6.67 7.85 9.09
C GLU A 88 -6.58 9.38 9.22
N PRO A 89 -7.69 10.12 9.04
CA PRO A 89 -7.66 11.58 8.99
C PRO A 89 -6.97 12.25 10.18
N GLY A 90 -7.16 11.76 11.40
CA GLY A 90 -6.52 12.31 12.60
C GLY A 90 -5.00 12.10 12.68
N PHE A 91 -4.46 11.26 11.81
CA PHE A 91 -3.02 10.95 11.74
C PHE A 91 -2.33 11.54 10.51
N ARG A 92 -3.07 12.25 9.66
CA ARG A 92 -2.51 12.91 8.48
C ARG A 92 -1.62 14.09 8.87
N GLY A 93 -0.70 14.45 7.98
CA GLY A 93 0.25 15.53 8.22
C GLY A 93 1.38 15.21 9.21
N LYS A 94 1.45 13.98 9.70
CA LYS A 94 2.44 13.52 10.69
C LYS A 94 3.51 12.60 10.10
N GLY A 95 3.58 12.49 8.78
CA GLY A 95 4.62 11.70 8.10
C GLY A 95 4.30 10.23 7.87
N PHE A 96 3.14 9.72 8.31
CA PHE A 96 2.77 8.32 8.14
C PHE A 96 2.75 7.86 6.67
N ALA A 97 2.11 8.66 5.81
CA ALA A 97 2.03 8.33 4.38
C ALA A 97 3.42 8.26 3.72
N LYS A 98 4.30 9.21 4.04
CA LYS A 98 5.68 9.21 3.53
C LYS A 98 6.47 8.00 4.01
N THR A 99 6.31 7.61 5.26
CA THR A 99 6.97 6.43 5.82
C THR A 99 6.45 5.14 5.19
N LEU A 100 5.14 5.05 4.94
CA LEU A 100 4.54 3.94 4.21
C LEU A 100 5.05 3.87 2.77
N MET A 101 5.12 5.01 2.07
CA MET A 101 5.66 5.06 0.69
C MET A 101 7.11 4.58 0.60
N LYS A 102 7.91 4.81 1.64
CA LYS A 102 9.27 4.29 1.69
C LYS A 102 9.33 2.76 1.58
N LYS A 103 8.27 2.05 1.99
CA LYS A 103 8.19 0.59 1.81
C LYS A 103 8.15 0.18 0.34
N ALA A 104 7.61 1.03 -0.54
CA ALA A 104 7.67 0.77 -1.98
C ALA A 104 9.11 0.86 -2.51
N ASP A 105 9.89 1.83 -2.03
CA ASP A 105 11.32 1.94 -2.38
C ASP A 105 12.12 0.75 -1.87
N ASP A 106 11.88 0.36 -0.62
CA ASP A 106 12.55 -0.79 -0.01
C ASP A 106 12.23 -2.07 -0.83
N LEU A 107 10.97 -2.30 -1.16
CA LEU A 107 10.53 -3.46 -1.92
C LEU A 107 11.10 -3.46 -3.35
N LYS A 108 11.14 -2.30 -4.00
CA LYS A 108 11.77 -2.14 -5.31
C LYS A 108 13.23 -2.62 -5.28
N SER A 109 13.96 -2.24 -4.26
CA SER A 109 15.36 -2.65 -4.08
C SER A 109 15.49 -4.15 -3.78
N GLU A 110 14.66 -4.69 -2.91
CA GLU A 110 14.66 -6.11 -2.55
C GLU A 110 14.37 -7.01 -3.76
N LEU A 111 13.41 -6.63 -4.60
CA LEU A 111 12.98 -7.41 -5.75
C LEU A 111 13.74 -7.06 -7.04
N ASN A 112 14.66 -6.10 -6.99
CA ASN A 112 15.33 -5.56 -8.19
C ASN A 112 14.33 -5.14 -9.27
N ALA A 113 13.24 -4.49 -8.87
CA ALA A 113 12.21 -4.01 -9.78
C ALA A 113 12.69 -2.79 -10.57
N THR A 114 12.16 -2.60 -11.77
CA THR A 114 12.56 -1.52 -12.69
C THR A 114 12.00 -0.16 -12.29
N GLY A 115 10.91 -0.12 -11.55
CA GLY A 115 10.27 1.12 -11.15
C GLY A 115 9.07 0.92 -10.24
N ILE A 116 8.49 2.04 -9.83
CA ILE A 116 7.27 2.11 -9.04
C ILE A 116 6.26 2.93 -9.82
N ARG A 117 5.03 2.46 -9.90
CA ARG A 117 3.94 3.13 -10.62
C ARG A 117 2.72 3.26 -9.72
N LEU A 118 1.97 4.33 -9.93
CA LEU A 118 0.68 4.55 -9.28
C LEU A 118 -0.24 5.38 -10.18
N TYR A 119 -1.52 5.33 -9.86
CA TYR A 119 -2.51 6.22 -10.45
C TYR A 119 -3.07 7.13 -9.36
N VAL A 120 -3.31 8.37 -9.70
CA VAL A 120 -3.89 9.36 -8.79
C VAL A 120 -4.89 10.22 -9.55
N ASN A 121 -6.01 10.55 -8.90
CA ASN A 121 -6.98 11.46 -9.47
C ASN A 121 -6.35 12.86 -9.57
N VAL A 122 -6.48 13.50 -10.74
CA VAL A 122 -5.94 14.84 -11.00
C VAL A 122 -6.45 15.91 -10.04
N ASN A 123 -7.60 15.69 -9.42
CA ASN A 123 -8.20 16.59 -8.45
C ASN A 123 -7.74 16.34 -7.01
N ASN A 124 -6.98 15.27 -6.76
CA ASN A 124 -6.45 14.95 -5.44
C ASN A 124 -5.12 15.67 -5.22
N SER A 125 -5.19 16.97 -4.94
CA SER A 125 -4.00 17.81 -4.79
C SER A 125 -3.09 17.41 -3.63
N ALA A 126 -3.66 16.90 -2.54
CA ALA A 126 -2.88 16.44 -1.38
C ALA A 126 -2.05 15.21 -1.73
N ALA A 127 -2.64 14.23 -2.43
CA ALA A 127 -1.93 13.04 -2.90
C ALA A 127 -0.86 13.37 -3.94
N LEU A 128 -1.17 14.26 -4.89
CA LEU A 128 -0.20 14.72 -5.89
C LEU A 128 1.04 15.32 -5.24
N LYS A 129 0.87 16.21 -4.27
CA LYS A 129 1.99 16.80 -3.51
C LYS A 129 2.82 15.73 -2.78
N LEU A 130 2.15 14.78 -2.14
CA LEU A 130 2.83 13.68 -1.46
C LEU A 130 3.71 12.89 -2.44
N TYR A 131 3.13 12.48 -3.58
CA TYR A 131 3.84 11.67 -4.57
C TYR A 131 5.00 12.43 -5.21
N GLU A 132 4.82 13.70 -5.53
CA GLU A 132 5.92 14.56 -6.01
C GLU A 132 7.07 14.64 -4.99
N HIS A 133 6.76 14.82 -3.71
CA HIS A 133 7.78 14.80 -2.64
C HIS A 133 8.47 13.44 -2.48
N CYS A 134 7.81 12.36 -2.88
CA CYS A 134 8.39 11.01 -2.92
C CYS A 134 9.16 10.71 -4.22
N GLY A 135 9.28 11.67 -5.13
CA GLY A 135 10.05 11.54 -6.37
C GLY A 135 9.25 11.04 -7.56
N PHE A 136 7.93 10.93 -7.46
CA PHE A 136 7.08 10.55 -8.59
C PHE A 136 6.92 11.72 -9.57
N GLN A 137 6.87 11.40 -10.84
CA GLN A 137 6.63 12.34 -11.93
C GLN A 137 5.46 11.88 -12.79
N GLU A 138 4.73 12.84 -13.33
CA GLU A 138 3.64 12.58 -14.26
C GLU A 138 4.19 12.02 -15.59
N GLU A 139 3.55 10.97 -16.09
CA GLU A 139 3.80 10.41 -17.42
C GLU A 139 2.77 10.93 -18.42
N GLY A 140 3.03 12.08 -19.02
CA GLY A 140 2.10 12.80 -19.87
C GLY A 140 1.73 12.14 -21.19
N ASN A 141 2.39 11.03 -21.58
CA ASN A 141 2.18 10.34 -22.85
C ASN A 141 1.29 9.11 -22.76
N THR A 142 0.68 8.87 -21.61
CA THR A 142 -0.11 7.66 -21.37
C THR A 142 -1.53 7.99 -21.00
N TYR A 143 -2.46 7.13 -21.41
CA TYR A 143 -3.84 7.16 -20.96
C TYR A 143 -4.08 6.02 -19.98
N PHE A 144 -4.80 6.31 -18.91
CA PHE A 144 -5.42 5.27 -18.10
C PHE A 144 -6.72 4.87 -18.77
N MET A 145 -6.84 3.58 -19.14
CA MET A 145 -7.99 3.05 -19.84
C MET A 145 -8.65 1.95 -19.03
N LYS A 146 -9.98 2.00 -18.95
CA LYS A 146 -10.83 0.99 -18.29
C LYS A 146 -11.79 0.41 -19.31
N LYS A 147 -12.20 -0.85 -19.06
CA LYS A 147 -13.26 -1.52 -19.83
C LYS A 147 -14.53 -1.61 -19.01
#